data_0bfce00a265dbc39cbc10e416c2b4c87
#
_entry.id   0bfce00a265dbc39cbc10e416c2b4c87
#
_cell.length_a   1.000
_cell.length_b   1.000
_cell.length_c   1.000
_cell.angle_alpha   90.00
_cell.angle_beta   90.00
_cell.angle_gamma   90.00
#
_symmetry.space_group_name_H-M   'P 1'
#
loop_
_entity.id
_entity.type
_entity.pdbx_description
1 polymer ?
#
loop_
_entity_poly.entity_id
_entity_poly.type
_entity_poly.pdbx_seq_one_letter_code
_entity_poly.pdbx_strand_id
1 'polypeptide(L)'
;MAQIVRYPDSPFILHQPFPPAGDQPSAIEALSEGLEDGVMFQTLLGVTGSGKTYTMANVIARLGVPALIMAPNKTLAAQTYAEMRDFFPENAVEYFVSYYDFYQPEAYVPARDLFIEKDAAVNEHIEQMRLAATKSILERRDTIIVATVSAIYGIGKPESYTEMRLILREGDRKDQRRLITQLVKMQYRRTDTDFVRGTFRVRGDTIDVFPAEHAESAVRIELFDDEVEAVHLFDPLTGRIEQKVPRFVVYPASHYVTPREEVIRAMTGIKAELKERLAELYADGRIVEAQRLQQRTMFDLEMLDQVGFCKGIENYSRHLTGLAPGEAPPCLIDYLPSDSIMFFDESHVMMGQLGGMYRGDRARKETLVNYGFRLPSALDNRPLRFDEFERKMRRSVFVSATPAAYELEKSSGEVVEQVVRPTGLVDPRVEVRPAVTQVDDLLSEITLTVKKEERVLVTTLTKRMAEDLTDFLSEHGVRVRYLHSDIDTVERVEIIRDLRAGRFDVLVGINLLREGLDIPEVSLVAILDADKEGFLRSERSLIPVSYTHLTLPTICSV
;
A
#
# COMPACT_ATOMS: atom_id res chain seq x y z
N MET A 1 19.26 -26.65 4.52
CA MET A 1 19.15 -26.09 3.17
C MET A 1 17.68 -25.90 2.88
N ALA A 2 17.26 -24.77 2.35
CA ALA A 2 15.87 -24.57 1.96
C ALA A 2 15.46 -25.65 0.91
N GLN A 3 14.27 -26.20 1.06
CA GLN A 3 13.70 -27.15 0.12
C GLN A 3 13.01 -26.39 -1.01
N ILE A 4 13.35 -26.66 -2.26
CA ILE A 4 12.67 -26.05 -3.42
C ILE A 4 11.47 -26.91 -3.78
N VAL A 5 10.28 -26.32 -3.76
CA VAL A 5 9.02 -26.97 -4.13
C VAL A 5 8.49 -26.38 -5.42
N ARG A 6 8.13 -27.27 -6.34
CA ARG A 6 7.50 -26.92 -7.63
C ARG A 6 6.26 -27.78 -7.81
N TYR A 7 5.14 -27.15 -8.09
CA TYR A 7 3.90 -27.85 -8.41
C TYR A 7 3.77 -27.98 -9.94
N PRO A 8 3.20 -29.10 -10.43
CA PRO A 8 2.87 -29.22 -11.85
C PRO A 8 2.00 -28.02 -12.30
N ASP A 9 2.28 -27.48 -13.47
CA ASP A 9 1.55 -26.37 -14.09
C ASP A 9 1.58 -25.03 -13.33
N SER A 10 2.31 -24.93 -12.21
CA SER A 10 2.51 -23.67 -11.48
C SER A 10 3.77 -22.95 -11.97
N PRO A 11 3.70 -21.64 -12.29
CA PRO A 11 4.87 -20.85 -12.63
C PRO A 11 5.68 -20.44 -11.40
N PHE A 12 5.20 -20.70 -10.18
CA PHE A 12 5.86 -20.32 -8.94
C PHE A 12 6.87 -21.38 -8.49
N ILE A 13 7.99 -20.89 -7.95
CA ILE A 13 9.05 -21.72 -7.37
C ILE A 13 9.18 -21.34 -5.90
N LEU A 14 8.67 -22.20 -5.01
CA LEU A 14 8.64 -21.94 -3.58
C LEU A 14 9.91 -22.45 -2.90
N HIS A 15 10.63 -21.56 -2.22
CA HIS A 15 11.77 -21.88 -1.37
C HIS A 15 11.29 -22.04 0.07
N GLN A 16 11.18 -23.27 0.54
CA GLN A 16 10.73 -23.59 1.90
C GLN A 16 11.92 -23.69 2.85
N PRO A 17 11.98 -22.92 3.93
CA PRO A 17 13.03 -23.09 4.96
C PRO A 17 12.85 -24.39 5.74
N PHE A 18 11.62 -24.87 5.90
CA PHE A 18 11.21 -26.12 6.56
C PHE A 18 9.89 -26.62 5.93
N PRO A 19 9.55 -27.93 6.06
CA PRO A 19 8.27 -28.45 5.61
C PRO A 19 7.12 -27.91 6.46
N PRO A 20 5.89 -27.80 5.90
CA PRO A 20 4.70 -27.44 6.65
C PRO A 20 4.50 -28.37 7.86
N ALA A 21 4.16 -27.82 9.02
CA ALA A 21 3.99 -28.54 10.27
C ALA A 21 2.80 -28.00 11.11
N GLY A 22 2.41 -28.72 12.15
CA GLY A 22 1.22 -28.39 12.94
C GLY A 22 -0.05 -28.49 12.07
N ASP A 23 -0.89 -27.44 12.09
CA ASP A 23 -2.11 -27.40 11.28
C ASP A 23 -1.87 -26.85 9.86
N GLN A 24 -0.64 -26.43 9.52
CA GLN A 24 -0.35 -25.86 8.19
C GLN A 24 -0.69 -26.81 7.03
N PRO A 25 -0.33 -28.11 7.09
CA PRO A 25 -0.66 -29.01 5.98
C PRO A 25 -2.16 -29.08 5.66
N SER A 26 -2.98 -29.28 6.69
CA SER A 26 -4.45 -29.36 6.54
C SER A 26 -5.05 -28.02 6.11
N ALA A 27 -4.53 -26.89 6.61
CA ALA A 27 -4.98 -25.57 6.22
C ALA A 27 -4.63 -25.25 4.75
N ILE A 28 -3.42 -25.59 4.31
CA ILE A 28 -2.99 -25.43 2.91
C ILE A 28 -3.87 -26.28 1.97
N GLU A 29 -4.14 -27.54 2.35
CA GLU A 29 -4.99 -28.42 1.56
C GLU A 29 -6.42 -27.89 1.45
N ALA A 30 -7.07 -27.60 2.58
CA ALA A 30 -8.45 -27.11 2.62
C ALA A 30 -8.64 -25.79 1.84
N LEU A 31 -7.73 -24.81 2.03
CA LEU A 31 -7.79 -23.55 1.31
C LEU A 31 -7.58 -23.74 -0.20
N SER A 32 -6.63 -24.59 -0.59
CA SER A 32 -6.34 -24.83 -2.01
C SER A 32 -7.50 -25.54 -2.71
N GLU A 33 -8.03 -26.60 -2.11
CA GLU A 33 -9.18 -27.34 -2.65
C GLU A 33 -10.41 -26.45 -2.78
N GLY A 34 -10.74 -25.65 -1.75
CA GLY A 34 -11.85 -24.71 -1.83
C GLY A 34 -11.68 -23.68 -2.93
N LEU A 35 -10.46 -23.13 -3.15
CA LEU A 35 -10.17 -22.20 -4.23
C LEU A 35 -10.22 -22.87 -5.62
N GLU A 36 -9.77 -24.11 -5.74
CA GLU A 36 -9.87 -24.93 -6.97
C GLU A 36 -11.33 -25.23 -7.31
N ASP A 37 -12.15 -25.56 -6.32
CA ASP A 37 -13.59 -25.80 -6.44
C ASP A 37 -14.42 -24.53 -6.72
N GLY A 38 -13.75 -23.35 -6.71
CA GLY A 38 -14.38 -22.07 -7.05
C GLY A 38 -15.09 -21.39 -5.87
N VAL A 39 -14.80 -21.78 -4.62
CA VAL A 39 -15.30 -21.08 -3.44
C VAL A 39 -14.80 -19.64 -3.45
N MET A 40 -15.75 -18.70 -3.42
CA MET A 40 -15.45 -17.27 -3.58
C MET A 40 -14.75 -16.67 -2.36
N PHE A 41 -15.15 -17.09 -1.16
CA PHE A 41 -14.68 -16.53 0.10
C PHE A 41 -14.39 -17.63 1.10
N GLN A 42 -13.20 -17.62 1.67
CA GLN A 42 -12.78 -18.54 2.74
C GLN A 42 -12.16 -17.73 3.88
N THR A 43 -12.22 -18.24 5.09
CA THR A 43 -11.59 -17.62 6.26
C THR A 43 -10.56 -18.56 6.85
N LEU A 44 -9.31 -18.07 6.97
CA LEU A 44 -8.24 -18.71 7.73
C LEU A 44 -8.16 -18.07 9.11
N LEU A 45 -8.58 -18.80 10.14
CA LEU A 45 -8.35 -18.47 11.53
C LEU A 45 -6.98 -19.00 11.93
N GLY A 46 -5.98 -18.14 11.91
CA GLY A 46 -4.62 -18.52 12.28
C GLY A 46 -4.12 -17.71 13.47
N VAL A 47 -3.83 -18.37 14.59
CA VAL A 47 -3.27 -17.69 15.75
C VAL A 47 -1.94 -17.02 15.41
N THR A 48 -1.57 -15.98 16.15
CA THR A 48 -0.29 -15.30 15.96
C THR A 48 0.87 -16.28 16.14
N GLY A 49 1.83 -16.26 15.21
CA GLY A 49 2.96 -17.20 15.21
C GLY A 49 2.66 -18.60 14.67
N SER A 50 1.46 -18.86 14.13
CA SER A 50 1.16 -20.13 13.46
C SER A 50 1.75 -20.23 12.04
N GLY A 51 2.33 -19.16 11.51
CA GLY A 51 2.92 -19.12 10.16
C GLY A 51 1.89 -18.87 9.06
N LYS A 52 0.91 -17.98 9.28
CA LYS A 52 -0.12 -17.61 8.28
C LYS A 52 0.48 -17.21 6.94
N THR A 53 1.53 -16.38 6.93
CA THR A 53 2.22 -15.95 5.70
C THR A 53 2.80 -17.14 4.93
N TYR A 54 3.36 -18.10 5.65
CA TYR A 54 3.88 -19.33 5.05
C TYR A 54 2.78 -20.20 4.44
N THR A 55 1.62 -20.27 5.09
CA THR A 55 0.42 -20.95 4.54
C THR A 55 -0.05 -20.26 3.26
N MET A 56 -0.15 -18.92 3.25
CA MET A 56 -0.48 -18.17 2.03
C MET A 56 0.50 -18.46 0.90
N ALA A 57 1.81 -18.48 1.16
CA ALA A 57 2.84 -18.78 0.16
C ALA A 57 2.66 -20.18 -0.45
N ASN A 58 2.37 -21.19 0.37
CA ASN A 58 2.12 -22.54 -0.11
C ASN A 58 0.86 -22.64 -0.97
N VAL A 59 -0.23 -21.97 -0.59
CA VAL A 59 -1.48 -21.89 -1.38
C VAL A 59 -1.22 -21.24 -2.73
N ILE A 60 -0.49 -20.10 -2.77
CA ILE A 60 -0.12 -19.41 -4.02
C ILE A 60 0.70 -20.33 -4.92
N ALA A 61 1.72 -20.98 -4.37
CA ALA A 61 2.58 -21.88 -5.12
C ALA A 61 1.79 -23.06 -5.73
N ARG A 62 0.85 -23.63 -4.97
CA ARG A 62 0.04 -24.77 -5.40
C ARG A 62 -0.96 -24.37 -6.50
N LEU A 63 -1.63 -23.25 -6.37
CA LEU A 63 -2.64 -22.80 -7.34
C LEU A 63 -2.05 -22.24 -8.63
N GLY A 64 -0.84 -21.71 -8.62
CA GLY A 64 -0.14 -21.25 -9.82
C GLY A 64 -0.76 -20.03 -10.51
N VAL A 65 -1.54 -19.21 -9.78
CA VAL A 65 -2.20 -18.02 -10.32
C VAL A 65 -1.71 -16.74 -9.63
N PRO A 66 -1.76 -15.58 -10.30
CA PRO A 66 -1.35 -14.33 -9.68
C PRO A 66 -2.11 -14.04 -8.38
N ALA A 67 -1.42 -13.42 -7.43
CA ALA A 67 -1.98 -13.13 -6.11
C ALA A 67 -1.83 -11.66 -5.73
N LEU A 68 -2.86 -11.12 -5.06
CA LEU A 68 -2.83 -9.84 -4.37
C LEU A 68 -2.99 -10.07 -2.87
N ILE A 69 -2.01 -9.66 -2.08
CA ILE A 69 -2.05 -9.70 -0.61
C ILE A 69 -2.26 -8.27 -0.12
N MET A 70 -3.35 -8.04 0.60
CA MET A 70 -3.67 -6.73 1.16
C MET A 70 -3.41 -6.71 2.66
N ALA A 71 -2.56 -5.80 3.11
CA ALA A 71 -2.19 -5.60 4.51
C ALA A 71 -2.68 -4.25 5.04
N PRO A 72 -3.05 -4.13 6.33
CA PRO A 72 -3.69 -2.94 6.88
C PRO A 72 -2.77 -1.71 7.01
N ASN A 73 -1.47 -1.88 6.99
CA ASN A 73 -0.52 -0.78 7.10
C ASN A 73 0.78 -1.05 6.33
N LYS A 74 1.59 0.01 6.12
CA LYS A 74 2.86 -0.09 5.39
C LYS A 74 3.88 -1.02 6.06
N THR A 75 3.91 -1.07 7.39
CA THR A 75 4.88 -1.87 8.14
C THR A 75 4.62 -3.36 7.93
N LEU A 76 3.37 -3.80 8.11
CA LEU A 76 2.99 -5.19 7.87
C LEU A 76 3.12 -5.56 6.39
N ALA A 77 2.75 -4.66 5.48
CA ALA A 77 2.94 -4.87 4.05
C ALA A 77 4.43 -5.04 3.69
N ALA A 78 5.34 -4.26 4.29
CA ALA A 78 6.78 -4.39 4.07
C ALA A 78 7.33 -5.72 4.62
N GLN A 79 6.86 -6.15 5.78
CA GLN A 79 7.22 -7.45 6.36
C GLN A 79 6.73 -8.60 5.46
N THR A 80 5.44 -8.61 5.09
CA THR A 80 4.88 -9.63 4.20
C THR A 80 5.57 -9.66 2.84
N TYR A 81 5.91 -8.49 2.30
CA TYR A 81 6.69 -8.38 1.06
C TYR A 81 8.07 -9.00 1.18
N ALA A 82 8.79 -8.75 2.27
CA ALA A 82 10.11 -9.34 2.51
C ALA A 82 10.01 -10.87 2.66
N GLU A 83 9.05 -11.37 3.45
CA GLU A 83 8.82 -12.81 3.63
C GLU A 83 8.47 -13.49 2.29
N MET A 84 7.58 -12.87 1.47
CA MET A 84 7.24 -13.42 0.15
C MET A 84 8.41 -13.41 -0.82
N ARG A 85 9.30 -12.41 -0.77
CA ARG A 85 10.55 -12.42 -1.57
C ARG A 85 11.49 -13.54 -1.17
N ASP A 86 11.57 -13.86 0.12
CA ASP A 86 12.38 -14.97 0.60
C ASP A 86 11.78 -16.32 0.17
N PHE A 87 10.46 -16.44 0.12
CA PHE A 87 9.77 -17.64 -0.36
C PHE A 87 9.81 -17.77 -1.89
N PHE A 88 9.82 -16.67 -2.63
CA PHE A 88 9.74 -16.64 -4.10
C PHE A 88 10.83 -15.79 -4.74
N PRO A 89 12.13 -16.10 -4.51
CA PRO A 89 13.22 -15.26 -5.01
C PRO A 89 13.36 -15.24 -6.55
N GLU A 90 12.78 -16.23 -7.26
CA GLU A 90 12.81 -16.34 -8.72
C GLU A 90 11.55 -15.76 -9.40
N ASN A 91 10.53 -15.40 -8.63
CA ASN A 91 9.25 -14.92 -9.13
C ASN A 91 9.09 -13.39 -8.94
N ALA A 92 8.06 -12.82 -9.56
CA ALA A 92 7.77 -11.39 -9.41
C ALA A 92 7.01 -11.13 -8.11
N VAL A 93 7.71 -10.74 -7.06
CA VAL A 93 7.12 -10.24 -5.82
C VAL A 93 7.22 -8.73 -5.82
N GLU A 94 6.08 -8.06 -5.79
CA GLU A 94 5.95 -6.63 -6.00
C GLU A 94 5.30 -5.91 -4.81
N TYR A 95 5.58 -4.61 -4.66
CA TYR A 95 5.12 -3.80 -3.54
C TYR A 95 4.28 -2.61 -4.01
N PHE A 96 3.05 -2.50 -3.51
CA PHE A 96 2.11 -1.47 -3.95
C PHE A 96 1.44 -0.77 -2.76
N VAL A 97 2.14 0.22 -2.19
CA VAL A 97 1.64 1.02 -1.07
C VAL A 97 1.54 2.50 -1.45
N SER A 98 1.07 3.36 -0.56
CA SER A 98 1.09 4.80 -0.79
C SER A 98 2.54 5.30 -0.96
N TYR A 99 2.80 6.01 -2.06
CA TYR A 99 4.12 6.57 -2.38
C TYR A 99 4.42 7.90 -1.68
N TYR A 100 3.54 8.34 -0.78
CA TYR A 100 3.80 9.54 0.03
C TYR A 100 4.51 9.16 1.34
N ASP A 101 5.65 9.78 1.61
CA ASP A 101 6.29 9.76 2.93
C ASP A 101 5.55 10.67 3.88
N PHE A 102 5.13 11.83 3.37
CA PHE A 102 4.23 12.77 4.05
C PHE A 102 3.08 13.14 3.12
N TYR A 103 1.87 13.20 3.64
CA TYR A 103 0.68 13.59 2.89
C TYR A 103 -0.29 14.39 3.74
N GLN A 104 -0.40 15.68 3.44
CA GLN A 104 -1.45 16.55 3.92
C GLN A 104 -2.41 16.83 2.76
N PRO A 105 -3.63 16.29 2.77
CA PRO A 105 -4.61 16.57 1.73
C PRO A 105 -5.07 18.04 1.81
N GLU A 106 -5.39 18.61 0.66
CA GLU A 106 -6.05 19.91 0.68
C GLU A 106 -7.39 19.83 1.43
N ALA A 107 -7.67 20.84 2.22
CA ALA A 107 -8.89 20.92 3.02
C ALA A 107 -9.30 22.37 3.23
N TYR A 108 -10.57 22.59 3.53
CA TYR A 108 -11.06 23.87 3.97
C TYR A 108 -11.81 23.74 5.29
N VAL A 109 -11.51 24.62 6.24
CA VAL A 109 -12.15 24.69 7.56
C VAL A 109 -13.05 25.93 7.62
N PRO A 110 -14.36 25.80 7.32
CA PRO A 110 -15.25 26.96 7.20
C PRO A 110 -15.31 27.82 8.47
N ALA A 111 -15.28 27.20 9.65
CA ALA A 111 -15.35 27.91 10.93
C ALA A 111 -14.17 28.87 11.19
N ARG A 112 -13.06 28.68 10.47
CA ARG A 112 -11.84 29.50 10.62
C ARG A 112 -11.46 30.24 9.33
N ASP A 113 -12.25 30.09 8.26
CA ASP A 113 -11.92 30.55 6.89
C ASP A 113 -10.49 30.17 6.50
N LEU A 114 -10.09 28.94 6.84
CA LEU A 114 -8.73 28.45 6.64
C LEU A 114 -8.70 27.42 5.51
N PHE A 115 -8.03 27.76 4.41
CA PHE A 115 -7.68 26.83 3.36
C PHE A 115 -6.32 26.19 3.64
N ILE A 116 -6.26 24.87 3.67
CA ILE A 116 -5.05 24.08 3.83
C ILE A 116 -4.67 23.59 2.46
N GLU A 117 -3.52 24.01 1.95
CA GLU A 117 -3.00 23.52 0.67
C GLU A 117 -2.56 22.07 0.80
N LYS A 118 -2.65 21.34 -0.33
CA LYS A 118 -2.05 19.99 -0.43
C LYS A 118 -0.54 20.11 -0.29
N ASP A 119 0.00 19.41 0.70
CA ASP A 119 1.43 19.23 0.88
C ASP A 119 1.76 17.73 0.87
N ALA A 120 2.77 17.33 0.11
CA ALA A 120 3.11 15.92 -0.03
C ALA A 120 4.58 15.75 -0.43
N ALA A 121 5.26 14.86 0.27
CA ALA A 121 6.58 14.36 -0.11
C ALA A 121 6.42 13.00 -0.79
N VAL A 122 6.85 12.92 -2.05
CA VAL A 122 6.80 11.69 -2.85
C VAL A 122 8.08 10.90 -2.66
N ASN A 123 7.93 9.62 -2.36
CA ASN A 123 9.02 8.67 -2.34
C ASN A 123 9.18 8.04 -3.74
N GLU A 124 10.19 8.47 -4.47
CA GLU A 124 10.45 8.03 -5.84
C GLU A 124 10.72 6.52 -5.94
N HIS A 125 11.28 5.91 -4.90
CA HIS A 125 11.53 4.47 -4.88
C HIS A 125 10.21 3.69 -4.76
N ILE A 126 9.29 4.12 -3.89
CA ILE A 126 7.96 3.49 -3.78
C ILE A 126 7.15 3.72 -5.06
N GLU A 127 7.26 4.89 -5.70
CA GLU A 127 6.61 5.15 -6.99
C GLU A 127 7.11 4.18 -8.06
N GLN A 128 8.43 3.96 -8.15
CA GLN A 128 9.04 2.97 -9.04
C GLN A 128 8.51 1.56 -8.77
N MET A 129 8.42 1.13 -7.50
CA MET A 129 7.88 -0.19 -7.13
C MET A 129 6.43 -0.36 -7.55
N ARG A 130 5.60 0.70 -7.47
CA ARG A 130 4.20 0.68 -7.94
C ARG A 130 4.11 0.49 -9.46
N LEU A 131 4.98 1.16 -10.21
CA LEU A 131 5.06 0.98 -11.67
C LEU A 131 5.54 -0.43 -12.03
N ALA A 132 6.51 -0.97 -11.30
CA ALA A 132 6.96 -2.34 -11.46
C ALA A 132 5.83 -3.34 -11.20
N ALA A 133 5.03 -3.14 -10.15
CA ALA A 133 3.89 -4.00 -9.83
C ALA A 133 2.84 -4.04 -10.94
N THR A 134 2.47 -2.90 -11.52
CA THR A 134 1.52 -2.85 -12.63
C THR A 134 2.07 -3.47 -13.92
N LYS A 135 3.36 -3.30 -14.20
CA LYS A 135 4.02 -3.97 -15.32
C LYS A 135 4.03 -5.48 -15.13
N SER A 136 4.49 -5.95 -13.96
CA SER A 136 4.62 -7.38 -13.66
C SER A 136 3.28 -8.11 -13.79
N ILE A 137 2.19 -7.55 -13.24
CA ILE A 137 0.87 -8.19 -13.31
C ILE A 137 0.30 -8.24 -14.74
N LEU A 138 0.70 -7.31 -15.61
CA LEU A 138 0.29 -7.29 -17.03
C LEU A 138 1.12 -8.24 -17.89
N GLU A 139 2.37 -8.54 -17.50
CA GLU A 139 3.29 -9.35 -18.33
C GLU A 139 3.52 -10.77 -17.82
N ARG A 140 3.39 -11.00 -16.51
CA ARG A 140 3.81 -12.25 -15.86
C ARG A 140 2.66 -12.90 -15.11
N ARG A 141 2.60 -14.22 -15.21
CA ARG A 141 1.63 -15.04 -14.48
C ARG A 141 2.09 -15.39 -13.07
N ASP A 142 3.39 -15.32 -12.81
CA ASP A 142 4.04 -15.62 -11.53
C ASP A 142 4.21 -14.36 -10.66
N THR A 143 3.17 -13.53 -10.60
CA THR A 143 3.21 -12.24 -9.89
C THR A 143 2.45 -12.30 -8.57
N ILE A 144 3.11 -11.86 -7.50
CA ILE A 144 2.53 -11.62 -6.18
C ILE A 144 2.66 -10.13 -5.88
N ILE A 145 1.56 -9.45 -5.62
CA ILE A 145 1.57 -8.03 -5.22
C ILE A 145 1.18 -7.94 -3.75
N VAL A 146 2.04 -7.32 -2.94
CA VAL A 146 1.69 -6.95 -1.55
C VAL A 146 1.31 -5.48 -1.52
N ALA A 147 0.09 -5.19 -1.07
CA ALA A 147 -0.51 -3.86 -1.14
C ALA A 147 -1.16 -3.44 0.19
N THR A 148 -1.45 -2.15 0.30
CA THR A 148 -2.30 -1.59 1.36
C THR A 148 -3.62 -1.05 0.76
N VAL A 149 -4.44 -0.39 1.57
CA VAL A 149 -5.67 0.29 1.10
C VAL A 149 -5.43 1.27 -0.06
N SER A 150 -4.18 1.64 -0.35
CA SER A 150 -3.85 2.44 -1.55
C SER A 150 -4.24 1.75 -2.86
N ALA A 151 -4.42 0.43 -2.85
CA ALA A 151 -4.84 -0.37 -4.00
C ALA A 151 -6.26 -0.04 -4.50
N ILE A 152 -7.14 0.51 -3.63
CA ILE A 152 -8.51 0.89 -4.02
C ILE A 152 -8.64 2.34 -4.50
N TYR A 153 -7.54 3.10 -4.49
CA TYR A 153 -7.53 4.45 -5.06
C TYR A 153 -7.36 4.40 -6.58
N GLY A 154 -7.97 5.38 -7.25
CA GLY A 154 -7.91 5.48 -8.71
C GLY A 154 -6.48 5.60 -9.23
N ILE A 155 -6.16 4.75 -10.19
CA ILE A 155 -5.01 4.85 -11.11
C ILE A 155 -5.54 4.81 -12.55
N GLY A 156 -4.72 5.00 -13.55
CA GLY A 156 -5.19 4.96 -14.95
C GLY A 156 -5.86 3.63 -15.33
N LYS A 157 -6.63 3.62 -16.42
CA LYS A 157 -7.24 2.40 -16.97
C LYS A 157 -6.17 1.43 -17.46
N PRO A 158 -6.28 0.10 -17.17
CA PRO A 158 -5.32 -0.90 -17.66
C PRO A 158 -5.16 -0.89 -19.18
N GLU A 159 -6.26 -0.69 -19.91
CA GLU A 159 -6.26 -0.66 -21.37
C GLU A 159 -5.42 0.51 -21.89
N SER A 160 -5.66 1.74 -21.40
CA SER A 160 -4.91 2.93 -21.82
C SER A 160 -3.42 2.80 -21.45
N TYR A 161 -3.10 2.26 -20.28
CA TYR A 161 -1.73 2.01 -19.86
C TYR A 161 -1.03 1.00 -20.77
N THR A 162 -1.74 -0.06 -21.16
CA THR A 162 -1.24 -1.10 -22.07
C THR A 162 -1.09 -0.61 -23.50
N GLU A 163 -2.03 0.18 -24.03
CA GLU A 163 -1.99 0.73 -25.38
C GLU A 163 -0.84 1.71 -25.59
N MET A 164 -0.46 2.45 -24.55
CA MET A 164 0.62 3.43 -24.63
C MET A 164 2.01 2.84 -24.55
N ARG A 165 2.17 1.54 -24.26
CA ARG A 165 3.48 0.88 -24.21
C ARG A 165 4.22 0.93 -25.54
N LEU A 166 5.54 1.06 -25.49
CA LEU A 166 6.44 0.98 -26.63
C LEU A 166 7.07 -0.42 -26.69
N ILE A 167 6.67 -1.22 -27.68
CA ILE A 167 7.27 -2.53 -27.92
C ILE A 167 8.42 -2.36 -28.91
N LEU A 168 9.60 -2.84 -28.56
CA LEU A 168 10.83 -2.82 -29.33
C LEU A 168 11.24 -4.27 -29.65
N ARG A 169 11.51 -4.54 -30.89
CA ARG A 169 12.06 -5.82 -31.35
C ARG A 169 13.20 -5.56 -32.32
N GLU A 170 14.23 -6.38 -32.28
CA GLU A 170 15.27 -6.37 -33.31
C GLU A 170 14.64 -6.61 -34.68
N GLY A 171 14.99 -5.79 -35.68
CA GLY A 171 14.42 -5.80 -37.02
C GLY A 171 13.12 -5.01 -37.22
N ASP A 172 12.56 -4.43 -36.14
CA ASP A 172 11.37 -3.56 -36.28
C ASP A 172 11.71 -2.29 -37.06
N ARG A 173 10.90 -1.91 -38.04
CA ARG A 173 11.03 -0.62 -38.71
C ARG A 173 10.36 0.48 -37.91
N LYS A 174 11.18 1.36 -37.32
CA LYS A 174 10.73 2.45 -36.44
C LYS A 174 11.60 3.69 -36.62
N ASP A 175 11.04 4.69 -37.26
CA ASP A 175 11.67 6.00 -37.39
C ASP A 175 12.01 6.62 -36.03
N GLN A 176 13.23 7.13 -35.88
CA GLN A 176 13.74 7.71 -34.62
C GLN A 176 12.81 8.82 -34.08
N ARG A 177 12.28 9.69 -34.95
CA ARG A 177 11.39 10.78 -34.53
C ARG A 177 10.08 10.26 -33.94
N ARG A 178 9.55 9.16 -34.51
CA ARG A 178 8.34 8.51 -34.01
C ARG A 178 8.60 7.90 -32.63
N LEU A 179 9.75 7.26 -32.42
CA LEU A 179 10.15 6.73 -31.11
C LEU A 179 10.24 7.84 -30.07
N ILE A 180 10.92 8.93 -30.40
CA ILE A 180 11.04 10.11 -29.52
C ILE A 180 9.64 10.67 -29.19
N THR A 181 8.79 10.84 -30.20
CA THR A 181 7.42 11.35 -30.00
C THR A 181 6.60 10.44 -29.09
N GLN A 182 6.75 9.11 -29.25
CA GLN A 182 6.06 8.14 -28.39
C GLN A 182 6.58 8.18 -26.95
N LEU A 183 7.88 8.26 -26.72
CA LEU A 183 8.47 8.41 -25.39
C LEU A 183 7.96 9.69 -24.69
N VAL A 184 7.90 10.82 -25.40
CA VAL A 184 7.34 12.05 -24.85
C VAL A 184 5.85 11.90 -24.52
N LYS A 185 5.05 11.23 -25.37
CA LYS A 185 3.64 10.92 -25.08
C LYS A 185 3.48 10.03 -23.84
N MET A 186 4.45 9.14 -23.60
CA MET A 186 4.52 8.29 -22.42
C MET A 186 5.07 9.01 -21.18
N GLN A 187 5.23 10.35 -21.23
CA GLN A 187 5.74 11.23 -20.18
C GLN A 187 7.22 11.03 -19.81
N TYR A 188 8.02 10.42 -20.69
CA TYR A 188 9.47 10.44 -20.54
C TYR A 188 10.02 11.82 -20.87
N ARG A 189 10.95 12.30 -20.04
CA ARG A 189 11.60 13.59 -20.26
C ARG A 189 12.91 13.39 -21.05
N ARG A 190 13.13 14.20 -22.07
CA ARG A 190 14.42 14.22 -22.75
C ARG A 190 15.46 14.92 -21.87
N THR A 191 16.63 14.33 -21.76
CA THR A 191 17.77 14.89 -21.02
C THR A 191 19.07 14.64 -21.77
N ASP A 192 20.04 15.53 -21.62
CA ASP A 192 21.40 15.33 -22.14
C ASP A 192 22.42 15.20 -21.01
N THR A 193 22.06 15.55 -19.77
CA THR A 193 22.97 15.62 -18.61
C THR A 193 22.57 14.69 -17.48
N ASP A 194 21.34 14.73 -17.03
CA ASP A 194 20.86 14.01 -15.85
C ASP A 194 20.00 12.81 -16.26
N PHE A 195 20.67 11.67 -16.48
CA PHE A 195 20.02 10.45 -16.94
C PHE A 195 19.50 9.62 -15.76
N VAL A 196 18.26 9.90 -15.38
CA VAL A 196 17.56 9.27 -14.27
C VAL A 196 16.29 8.55 -14.75
N ARG A 197 15.62 7.80 -13.89
CA ARG A 197 14.37 7.10 -14.21
C ARG A 197 13.33 8.05 -14.82
N GLY A 198 12.59 7.56 -15.81
CA GLY A 198 11.59 8.35 -16.54
C GLY A 198 12.21 9.37 -17.50
N THR A 199 13.49 9.22 -17.85
CA THR A 199 14.16 10.06 -18.84
C THR A 199 14.68 9.25 -20.02
N PHE A 200 14.93 9.93 -21.12
CA PHE A 200 15.62 9.37 -22.28
C PHE A 200 16.61 10.39 -22.86
N ARG A 201 17.66 9.90 -23.52
CA ARG A 201 18.63 10.72 -24.25
C ARG A 201 18.87 10.16 -25.66
N VAL A 202 19.27 11.04 -26.55
CA VAL A 202 19.51 10.69 -27.96
C VAL A 202 20.93 11.10 -28.36
N ARG A 203 21.69 10.16 -28.90
CA ARG A 203 23.06 10.39 -29.36
C ARG A 203 23.27 9.71 -30.72
N GLY A 204 23.21 10.50 -31.80
CA GLY A 204 23.23 9.95 -33.16
C GLY A 204 22.05 9.02 -33.39
N ASP A 205 22.32 7.81 -33.82
CA ASP A 205 21.31 6.78 -34.08
C ASP A 205 20.97 5.91 -32.85
N THR A 206 21.39 6.36 -31.67
CA THR A 206 21.16 5.64 -30.41
C THR A 206 20.18 6.42 -29.53
N ILE A 207 19.19 5.71 -28.98
CA ILE A 207 18.29 6.22 -27.95
C ILE A 207 18.50 5.40 -26.68
N ASP A 208 18.93 6.05 -25.61
CA ASP A 208 18.98 5.46 -24.26
C ASP A 208 17.71 5.87 -23.49
N VAL A 209 17.00 4.91 -22.93
CA VAL A 209 15.79 5.10 -22.11
C VAL A 209 16.05 4.51 -20.73
N PHE A 210 15.78 5.28 -19.66
CA PHE A 210 15.76 4.73 -18.32
C PHE A 210 14.30 4.49 -17.90
N PRO A 211 13.77 3.24 -17.99
CA PRO A 211 12.40 2.94 -17.67
C PRO A 211 12.06 3.35 -16.23
N ALA A 212 10.86 3.91 -16.04
CA ALA A 212 10.46 4.44 -14.74
C ALA A 212 10.25 3.32 -13.69
N GLU A 213 9.93 2.13 -14.14
CA GLU A 213 9.71 0.93 -13.34
C GLU A 213 10.99 0.14 -13.01
N HIS A 214 12.12 0.44 -13.67
CA HIS A 214 13.38 -0.24 -13.41
C HIS A 214 14.17 0.40 -12.27
N ALA A 215 14.80 -0.43 -11.44
CA ALA A 215 15.65 0.05 -10.33
C ALA A 215 17.06 0.44 -10.80
N GLU A 216 17.69 -0.40 -11.62
CA GLU A 216 19.14 -0.34 -11.86
C GLU A 216 19.53 -0.36 -13.34
N SER A 217 18.70 -0.90 -14.23
CA SER A 217 19.06 -1.09 -15.63
C SER A 217 18.34 -0.14 -16.56
N ALA A 218 19.05 0.46 -17.48
CA ALA A 218 18.51 1.26 -18.59
C ALA A 218 18.52 0.47 -19.90
N VAL A 219 17.83 0.98 -20.90
CA VAL A 219 17.64 0.33 -22.22
C VAL A 219 18.29 1.20 -23.30
N ARG A 220 19.15 0.62 -24.10
CA ARG A 220 19.74 1.22 -25.29
C ARG A 220 19.12 0.65 -26.52
N ILE A 221 18.64 1.52 -27.39
CA ILE A 221 18.06 1.22 -28.70
C ILE A 221 19.04 1.72 -29.74
N GLU A 222 19.63 0.82 -30.49
CA GLU A 222 20.51 1.14 -31.61
C GLU A 222 19.71 1.05 -32.91
N LEU A 223 19.77 2.12 -33.71
CA LEU A 223 19.04 2.22 -34.97
C LEU A 223 20.04 2.21 -36.12
N PHE A 224 19.68 1.54 -37.20
CA PHE A 224 20.31 1.70 -38.50
C PHE A 224 19.26 2.20 -39.50
N ASP A 225 19.38 3.48 -39.87
CA ASP A 225 18.34 4.20 -40.63
C ASP A 225 16.98 4.18 -39.87
N ASP A 226 15.98 3.46 -40.36
CA ASP A 226 14.64 3.33 -39.77
C ASP A 226 14.41 1.94 -39.15
N GLU A 227 15.47 1.13 -38.95
CA GLU A 227 15.39 -0.21 -38.39
C GLU A 227 16.07 -0.28 -37.01
N VAL A 228 15.43 -1.01 -36.07
CA VAL A 228 16.01 -1.33 -34.76
C VAL A 228 17.04 -2.44 -34.95
N GLU A 229 18.33 -2.07 -34.95
CA GLU A 229 19.44 -3.01 -35.15
C GLU A 229 19.68 -3.85 -33.89
N ALA A 230 19.59 -3.23 -32.70
CA ALA A 230 19.78 -3.94 -31.45
C ALA A 230 19.07 -3.25 -30.29
N VAL A 231 18.73 -4.04 -29.27
CA VAL A 231 18.23 -3.55 -27.98
C VAL A 231 19.09 -4.15 -26.86
N HIS A 232 19.66 -3.30 -26.02
CA HIS A 232 20.56 -3.71 -24.94
C HIS A 232 20.04 -3.22 -23.59
N LEU A 233 20.19 -4.04 -22.56
CA LEU A 233 20.16 -3.60 -21.17
C LEU A 233 21.57 -3.15 -20.78
N PHE A 234 21.69 -2.04 -20.09
CA PHE A 234 22.97 -1.49 -19.65
C PHE A 234 22.86 -0.78 -18.31
N ASP A 235 23.94 -0.76 -17.57
CA ASP A 235 24.10 0.00 -16.33
C ASP A 235 24.14 1.51 -16.66
N PRO A 236 23.16 2.32 -16.19
CA PRO A 236 23.09 3.75 -16.51
C PRO A 236 24.25 4.58 -15.96
N LEU A 237 24.92 4.10 -14.89
CA LEU A 237 26.04 4.78 -14.26
C LEU A 237 27.35 4.58 -15.05
N THR A 238 27.65 3.34 -15.40
CA THR A 238 28.92 2.97 -16.07
C THR A 238 28.80 2.95 -17.58
N GLY A 239 27.60 2.84 -18.14
CA GLY A 239 27.33 2.64 -19.56
C GLY A 239 27.64 1.23 -20.07
N ARG A 240 27.99 0.30 -19.18
CA ARG A 240 28.34 -1.08 -19.53
C ARG A 240 27.09 -1.85 -19.97
N ILE A 241 27.16 -2.47 -21.15
CA ILE A 241 26.12 -3.39 -21.64
C ILE A 241 26.13 -4.64 -20.76
N GLU A 242 24.98 -4.97 -20.21
CA GLU A 242 24.73 -6.15 -19.39
C GLU A 242 24.21 -7.31 -20.23
N GLN A 243 23.26 -7.01 -21.13
CA GLN A 243 22.62 -8.04 -21.93
C GLN A 243 22.06 -7.46 -23.23
N LYS A 244 22.18 -8.19 -24.35
CA LYS A 244 21.40 -7.99 -25.56
C LYS A 244 20.07 -8.72 -25.42
N VAL A 245 18.95 -8.05 -25.70
CA VAL A 245 17.61 -8.64 -25.63
C VAL A 245 16.90 -8.57 -26.99
N PRO A 246 16.26 -9.64 -27.46
CA PRO A 246 15.58 -9.65 -28.76
C PRO A 246 14.30 -8.81 -28.77
N ARG A 247 13.75 -8.53 -27.58
CA ARG A 247 12.52 -7.75 -27.39
C ARG A 247 12.58 -7.04 -26.04
N PHE A 248 12.10 -5.81 -26.04
CA PHE A 248 11.86 -5.06 -24.82
C PHE A 248 10.56 -4.27 -24.90
N VAL A 249 9.92 -4.02 -23.75
CA VAL A 249 8.70 -3.23 -23.65
C VAL A 249 8.94 -2.09 -22.66
N VAL A 250 8.83 -0.86 -23.15
CA VAL A 250 8.87 0.34 -22.30
C VAL A 250 7.43 0.70 -21.94
N TYR A 251 7.16 0.84 -20.64
CA TYR A 251 5.87 1.27 -20.11
C TYR A 251 5.85 2.79 -19.86
N PRO A 252 4.67 3.42 -19.75
CA PRO A 252 4.58 4.83 -19.41
C PRO A 252 5.29 5.19 -18.10
N ALA A 253 5.86 6.38 -18.04
CA ALA A 253 6.58 6.86 -16.86
C ALA A 253 5.68 7.19 -15.65
N SER A 254 4.36 7.13 -15.81
CA SER A 254 3.37 7.37 -14.75
C SER A 254 2.10 6.57 -15.03
N HIS A 255 1.35 6.22 -13.99
CA HIS A 255 0.01 5.65 -14.13
C HIS A 255 -1.02 6.63 -14.73
N TYR A 256 -0.77 7.93 -14.61
CA TYR A 256 -1.68 9.00 -15.05
C TYR A 256 -1.30 9.56 -16.42
N VAL A 257 -0.94 8.68 -17.34
CA VAL A 257 -0.65 9.10 -18.71
C VAL A 257 -1.95 9.17 -19.49
N THR A 258 -2.24 10.37 -20.00
CA THR A 258 -3.45 10.64 -20.79
C THR A 258 -3.05 11.14 -22.16
N PRO A 259 -3.50 10.51 -23.25
CA PRO A 259 -3.25 10.99 -24.62
C PRO A 259 -3.69 12.44 -24.81
N ARG A 260 -2.97 13.21 -25.62
CA ARG A 260 -3.28 14.64 -25.85
C ARG A 260 -4.72 14.88 -26.31
N GLU A 261 -5.25 13.98 -27.11
CA GLU A 261 -6.63 14.04 -27.60
C GLU A 261 -7.65 13.93 -26.46
N GLU A 262 -7.37 13.07 -25.49
CA GLU A 262 -8.20 12.94 -24.29
C GLU A 262 -8.08 14.15 -23.37
N VAL A 263 -6.90 14.76 -23.26
CA VAL A 263 -6.72 16.02 -22.52
C VAL A 263 -7.56 17.13 -23.14
N ILE A 264 -7.56 17.27 -24.48
CA ILE A 264 -8.37 18.28 -25.20
C ILE A 264 -9.87 18.03 -24.97
N ARG A 265 -10.31 16.77 -25.03
CA ARG A 265 -11.69 16.38 -24.71
C ARG A 265 -12.04 16.73 -23.26
N ALA A 266 -11.15 16.40 -22.32
CA ALA A 266 -11.32 16.70 -20.91
C ALA A 266 -11.47 18.20 -20.65
N MET A 267 -10.62 19.03 -21.28
CA MET A 267 -10.70 20.49 -21.18
C MET A 267 -12.06 21.04 -21.63
N THR A 268 -12.64 20.45 -22.67
CA THR A 268 -13.99 20.83 -23.14
C THR A 268 -15.05 20.49 -22.10
N GLY A 269 -14.97 19.31 -21.49
CA GLY A 269 -15.87 18.90 -20.42
C GLY A 269 -15.72 19.75 -19.15
N ILE A 270 -14.48 20.07 -18.76
CA ILE A 270 -14.18 20.95 -17.60
C ILE A 270 -14.77 22.34 -17.81
N LYS A 271 -14.63 22.93 -19.04
CA LYS A 271 -15.21 24.24 -19.36
C LYS A 271 -16.74 24.23 -19.29
N ALA A 272 -17.38 23.16 -19.77
CA ALA A 272 -18.83 23.02 -19.69
C ALA A 272 -19.31 22.91 -18.24
N GLU A 273 -18.69 22.05 -17.43
CA GLU A 273 -19.01 21.91 -16.00
C GLU A 273 -18.78 23.22 -15.23
N LEU A 274 -17.67 23.92 -15.51
CA LEU A 274 -17.40 25.22 -14.89
C LEU A 274 -18.52 26.21 -15.20
N LYS A 275 -18.97 26.30 -16.44
CA LYS A 275 -20.04 27.22 -16.85
C LYS A 275 -21.34 26.92 -16.10
N GLU A 276 -21.73 25.66 -16.00
CA GLU A 276 -22.91 25.23 -15.26
C GLU A 276 -22.79 25.57 -13.79
N ARG A 277 -21.67 25.23 -13.16
CA ARG A 277 -21.45 25.47 -11.73
C ARG A 277 -21.38 26.94 -11.37
N LEU A 278 -20.81 27.78 -12.23
CA LEU A 278 -20.81 29.23 -12.03
C LEU A 278 -22.23 29.79 -12.10
N ALA A 279 -23.07 29.33 -13.03
CA ALA A 279 -24.47 29.78 -13.11
C ALA A 279 -25.25 29.43 -11.83
N GLU A 280 -25.06 28.23 -11.26
CA GLU A 280 -25.64 27.84 -9.97
C GLU A 280 -25.18 28.76 -8.83
N LEU A 281 -23.86 28.95 -8.69
CA LEU A 281 -23.29 29.77 -7.62
C LEU A 281 -23.74 31.23 -7.69
N TYR A 282 -23.83 31.81 -8.87
CA TYR A 282 -24.35 33.18 -9.07
C TYR A 282 -25.85 33.27 -8.76
N ALA A 283 -26.65 32.27 -9.13
CA ALA A 283 -28.07 32.21 -8.82
C ALA A 283 -28.31 32.14 -7.31
N ASP A 284 -27.42 31.45 -6.57
CA ASP A 284 -27.45 31.34 -5.10
C ASP A 284 -26.83 32.57 -4.40
N GLY A 285 -26.35 33.58 -5.13
CA GLY A 285 -25.72 34.79 -4.57
C GLY A 285 -24.30 34.55 -4.01
N ARG A 286 -23.67 33.43 -4.35
CA ARG A 286 -22.36 32.98 -3.85
C ARG A 286 -21.22 33.50 -4.74
N ILE A 287 -21.06 34.81 -4.78
CA ILE A 287 -20.16 35.50 -5.71
C ILE A 287 -18.70 35.17 -5.44
N VAL A 288 -18.28 35.09 -4.18
CA VAL A 288 -16.88 34.84 -3.79
C VAL A 288 -16.46 33.43 -4.22
N GLU A 289 -17.31 32.44 -3.97
CA GLU A 289 -17.06 31.06 -4.36
C GLU A 289 -17.02 30.91 -5.91
N ALA A 290 -17.90 31.60 -6.60
CA ALA A 290 -17.92 31.61 -8.06
C ALA A 290 -16.62 32.18 -8.65
N GLN A 291 -16.17 33.34 -8.16
CA GLN A 291 -14.92 33.97 -8.60
C GLN A 291 -13.69 33.09 -8.31
N ARG A 292 -13.61 32.54 -7.11
CA ARG A 292 -12.54 31.62 -6.69
C ARG A 292 -12.46 30.40 -7.61
N LEU A 293 -13.60 29.75 -7.85
CA LEU A 293 -13.71 28.58 -8.71
C LEU A 293 -13.31 28.91 -10.15
N GLN A 294 -13.81 30.01 -10.69
CA GLN A 294 -13.49 30.46 -12.03
C GLN A 294 -11.99 30.72 -12.22
N GLN A 295 -11.40 31.50 -11.32
CA GLN A 295 -9.98 31.85 -11.40
C GLN A 295 -9.10 30.60 -11.35
N ARG A 296 -9.36 29.69 -10.40
CA ARG A 296 -8.59 28.48 -10.25
C ARG A 296 -8.72 27.55 -11.45
N THR A 297 -9.96 27.30 -11.90
CA THR A 297 -10.18 26.36 -13.00
C THR A 297 -9.65 26.89 -14.32
N MET A 298 -9.75 28.20 -14.57
CA MET A 298 -9.16 28.80 -15.79
C MET A 298 -7.65 28.71 -15.80
N PHE A 299 -6.99 28.93 -14.67
CA PHE A 299 -5.55 28.74 -14.55
C PHE A 299 -5.14 27.26 -14.78
N ASP A 300 -5.86 26.31 -14.18
CA ASP A 300 -5.60 24.87 -14.37
C ASP A 300 -5.79 24.47 -15.84
N LEU A 301 -6.80 25.01 -16.54
CA LEU A 301 -7.03 24.80 -17.97
C LEU A 301 -5.90 25.35 -18.86
N GLU A 302 -5.36 26.51 -18.53
CA GLU A 302 -4.21 27.09 -19.23
C GLU A 302 -2.97 26.20 -19.07
N MET A 303 -2.70 25.72 -17.88
CA MET A 303 -1.61 24.79 -17.61
C MET A 303 -1.78 23.47 -18.36
N LEU A 304 -2.99 22.91 -18.38
CA LEU A 304 -3.30 21.69 -19.14
C LEU A 304 -3.11 21.90 -20.67
N ASP A 305 -3.44 23.08 -21.18
CA ASP A 305 -3.27 23.37 -22.61
C ASP A 305 -1.79 23.53 -23.00
N GLN A 306 -1.02 24.30 -22.23
CA GLN A 306 0.36 24.63 -22.54
C GLN A 306 1.37 23.57 -22.16
N VAL A 307 1.19 22.94 -21.00
CA VAL A 307 2.14 22.00 -20.40
C VAL A 307 1.64 20.56 -20.42
N GLY A 308 0.31 20.37 -20.55
CA GLY A 308 -0.33 19.05 -20.45
C GLY A 308 -0.52 18.56 -19.01
N PHE A 309 -0.21 19.39 -18.02
CA PHE A 309 -0.29 19.06 -16.59
C PHE A 309 -0.65 20.31 -15.76
N CYS A 310 -1.39 20.12 -14.67
CA CYS A 310 -1.62 21.15 -13.65
C CYS A 310 -1.52 20.56 -12.24
N LYS A 311 -1.20 21.41 -11.24
CA LYS A 311 -1.16 21.00 -9.83
C LYS A 311 -2.57 20.61 -9.38
N GLY A 312 -2.75 19.35 -8.96
CA GLY A 312 -4.06 18.81 -8.58
C GLY A 312 -4.85 18.26 -9.76
N ILE A 313 -4.17 17.84 -10.84
CA ILE A 313 -4.77 17.24 -12.04
C ILE A 313 -5.72 16.07 -11.72
N GLU A 314 -5.46 15.37 -10.62
CA GLU A 314 -6.32 14.28 -10.11
C GLU A 314 -7.77 14.72 -9.83
N ASN A 315 -8.00 16.01 -9.55
CA ASN A 315 -9.35 16.53 -9.33
C ASN A 315 -10.18 16.58 -10.63
N TYR A 316 -9.54 16.43 -11.76
CA TYR A 316 -10.16 16.34 -13.09
C TYR A 316 -10.18 14.90 -13.64
N SER A 317 -9.88 13.90 -12.81
CA SER A 317 -9.74 12.49 -13.23
C SER A 317 -10.95 11.96 -13.98
N ARG A 318 -12.19 12.34 -13.61
CA ARG A 318 -13.41 11.96 -14.31
C ARG A 318 -13.39 12.39 -15.78
N HIS A 319 -13.00 13.63 -16.05
CA HIS A 319 -12.91 14.17 -17.41
C HIS A 319 -11.77 13.52 -18.19
N LEU A 320 -10.63 13.29 -17.56
CA LEU A 320 -9.46 12.67 -18.18
C LEU A 320 -9.71 11.19 -18.53
N THR A 321 -10.41 10.46 -17.68
CA THR A 321 -10.74 9.04 -17.91
C THR A 321 -12.00 8.85 -18.76
N GLY A 322 -12.80 9.90 -18.95
CA GLY A 322 -14.08 9.84 -19.66
C GLY A 322 -15.16 9.04 -18.93
N LEU A 323 -15.05 8.87 -17.61
CA LEU A 323 -16.05 8.19 -16.79
C LEU A 323 -17.31 9.04 -16.57
N ALA A 324 -18.44 8.38 -16.40
CA ALA A 324 -19.68 9.02 -16.01
C ALA A 324 -19.61 9.52 -14.53
N PRO A 325 -20.42 10.54 -14.16
CA PRO A 325 -20.52 10.98 -12.78
C PRO A 325 -20.87 9.84 -11.83
N GLY A 326 -20.07 9.68 -10.75
CA GLY A 326 -20.28 8.65 -9.73
C GLY A 326 -19.82 7.25 -10.13
N GLU A 327 -19.30 7.03 -11.30
CA GLU A 327 -18.72 5.76 -11.74
C GLU A 327 -17.46 5.41 -10.92
N ALA A 328 -17.26 4.10 -10.70
CA ALA A 328 -16.13 3.62 -9.92
C ALA A 328 -14.79 3.89 -10.64
N PRO A 329 -13.80 4.52 -9.98
CA PRO A 329 -12.50 4.74 -10.60
C PRO A 329 -11.78 3.41 -10.85
N PRO A 330 -11.01 3.27 -11.94
CA PRO A 330 -10.13 2.12 -12.14
C PRO A 330 -9.01 2.14 -11.10
N CYS A 331 -8.74 0.99 -10.50
CA CYS A 331 -7.78 0.83 -9.43
C CYS A 331 -6.88 -0.40 -9.67
N LEU A 332 -5.97 -0.72 -8.76
CA LEU A 332 -5.06 -1.87 -8.93
C LEU A 332 -5.80 -3.19 -9.18
N ILE A 333 -6.98 -3.39 -8.58
CA ILE A 333 -7.76 -4.63 -8.73
C ILE A 333 -8.20 -4.83 -10.20
N ASP A 334 -8.38 -3.76 -10.96
CA ASP A 334 -8.75 -3.84 -12.37
C ASP A 334 -7.60 -4.33 -13.26
N TYR A 335 -6.35 -4.27 -12.79
CA TYR A 335 -5.17 -4.84 -13.48
C TYR A 335 -5.01 -6.34 -13.26
N LEU A 336 -5.68 -6.90 -12.23
CA LEU A 336 -5.57 -8.31 -11.92
C LEU A 336 -6.27 -9.19 -12.97
N PRO A 337 -5.63 -10.27 -13.43
CA PRO A 337 -6.31 -11.30 -14.20
C PRO A 337 -7.55 -11.84 -13.49
N SER A 338 -8.53 -12.30 -14.25
CA SER A 338 -9.83 -12.74 -13.71
C SER A 338 -9.73 -13.96 -12.80
N ASP A 339 -8.71 -14.80 -12.98
CA ASP A 339 -8.44 -16.00 -12.19
C ASP A 339 -7.53 -15.77 -10.98
N SER A 340 -7.09 -14.53 -10.75
CA SER A 340 -6.26 -14.16 -9.60
C SER A 340 -6.95 -14.45 -8.27
N ILE A 341 -6.14 -14.64 -7.22
CA ILE A 341 -6.61 -14.79 -5.85
C ILE A 341 -6.23 -13.57 -5.02
N MET A 342 -7.03 -13.29 -3.99
CA MET A 342 -6.78 -12.19 -3.06
C MET A 342 -6.67 -12.74 -1.64
N PHE A 343 -5.69 -12.23 -0.89
CA PHE A 343 -5.55 -12.47 0.54
C PHE A 343 -5.72 -11.15 1.28
N PHE A 344 -6.48 -11.17 2.36
CA PHE A 344 -6.63 -10.02 3.24
C PHE A 344 -5.99 -10.35 4.59
N ASP A 345 -4.76 -9.89 4.76
CA ASP A 345 -4.02 -10.11 6.00
C ASP A 345 -4.56 -9.17 7.09
N GLU A 346 -4.68 -9.71 8.32
CA GLU A 346 -5.38 -9.06 9.43
C GLU A 346 -6.74 -8.48 8.97
N SER A 347 -7.53 -9.32 8.34
CA SER A 347 -8.77 -8.97 7.62
C SER A 347 -9.78 -8.21 8.48
N HIS A 348 -9.87 -8.51 9.78
CA HIS A 348 -10.73 -7.83 10.74
C HIS A 348 -10.45 -6.32 10.84
N VAL A 349 -9.21 -5.88 10.58
CA VAL A 349 -8.83 -4.46 10.47
C VAL A 349 -8.99 -3.96 9.05
N MET A 350 -8.53 -4.74 8.08
CA MET A 350 -8.51 -4.37 6.67
C MET A 350 -9.90 -4.06 6.13
N MET A 351 -10.91 -4.88 6.44
CA MET A 351 -12.29 -4.65 5.99
C MET A 351 -12.87 -3.35 6.56
N GLY A 352 -12.57 -3.06 7.84
CA GLY A 352 -12.96 -1.79 8.47
C GLY A 352 -12.33 -0.56 7.80
N GLN A 353 -11.06 -0.63 7.43
CA GLN A 353 -10.36 0.44 6.72
C GLN A 353 -10.96 0.66 5.32
N LEU A 354 -11.16 -0.41 4.54
CA LEU A 354 -11.77 -0.35 3.22
C LEU A 354 -13.14 0.34 3.25
N GLY A 355 -13.97 0.03 4.26
CA GLY A 355 -15.27 0.66 4.46
C GLY A 355 -15.21 2.14 4.87
N GLY A 356 -14.17 2.53 5.61
CA GLY A 356 -14.01 3.90 6.13
C GLY A 356 -13.42 4.91 5.15
N MET A 357 -12.60 4.47 4.20
CA MET A 357 -11.82 5.36 3.31
C MET A 357 -12.68 6.32 2.50
N TYR A 358 -13.73 5.83 1.86
CA TYR A 358 -14.61 6.66 1.04
C TYR A 358 -15.28 7.80 1.81
N ARG A 359 -15.78 7.53 3.02
CA ARG A 359 -16.55 8.51 3.80
C ARG A 359 -15.70 9.70 4.21
N GLY A 360 -14.46 9.45 4.66
CA GLY A 360 -13.52 10.51 5.05
C GLY A 360 -13.11 11.40 3.87
N ASP A 361 -12.77 10.79 2.73
CA ASP A 361 -12.40 11.53 1.52
C ASP A 361 -13.59 12.36 0.99
N ARG A 362 -14.79 11.79 0.96
CA ARG A 362 -16.02 12.43 0.49
C ARG A 362 -16.37 13.68 1.30
N ALA A 363 -16.41 13.60 2.61
CA ALA A 363 -16.75 14.74 3.48
C ALA A 363 -15.80 15.93 3.27
N ARG A 364 -14.50 15.66 3.18
CA ARG A 364 -13.49 16.69 2.91
C ARG A 364 -13.69 17.35 1.56
N LYS A 365 -13.91 16.59 0.50
CA LYS A 365 -14.09 17.10 -0.86
C LYS A 365 -15.42 17.83 -1.05
N GLU A 366 -16.50 17.40 -0.42
CA GLU A 366 -17.77 18.13 -0.42
C GLU A 366 -17.60 19.54 0.11
N THR A 367 -16.80 19.72 1.17
CA THR A 367 -16.49 21.06 1.68
C THR A 367 -15.75 21.89 0.64
N LEU A 368 -14.73 21.33 -0.04
CA LEU A 368 -13.99 22.06 -1.09
C LEU A 368 -14.88 22.46 -2.27
N VAL A 369 -15.77 21.58 -2.69
CA VAL A 369 -16.74 21.84 -3.80
C VAL A 369 -17.77 22.87 -3.37
N ASN A 370 -18.31 22.74 -2.16
CA ASN A 370 -19.33 23.68 -1.65
C ASN A 370 -18.78 25.11 -1.51
N TYR A 371 -17.52 25.28 -1.15
CA TYR A 371 -16.91 26.61 -0.99
C TYR A 371 -16.11 27.10 -2.21
N GLY A 372 -16.32 26.49 -3.39
CA GLY A 372 -15.77 26.97 -4.66
C GLY A 372 -14.26 26.77 -4.84
N PHE A 373 -13.65 25.83 -4.12
CA PHE A 373 -12.24 25.47 -4.30
C PHE A 373 -12.05 24.44 -5.42
N ARG A 374 -13.05 23.59 -5.65
CA ARG A 374 -13.02 22.52 -6.67
C ARG A 374 -14.36 22.40 -7.39
N LEU A 375 -14.31 21.87 -8.63
CA LEU A 375 -15.50 21.49 -9.39
C LEU A 375 -16.18 20.27 -8.78
N PRO A 376 -17.49 20.05 -8.99
CA PRO A 376 -18.20 18.85 -8.56
C PRO A 376 -17.53 17.54 -9.00
N SER A 377 -16.91 17.51 -10.19
CA SER A 377 -16.17 16.35 -10.70
C SER A 377 -15.01 15.89 -9.81
N ALA A 378 -14.47 16.77 -8.94
CA ALA A 378 -13.45 16.39 -7.98
C ALA A 378 -13.93 15.33 -6.97
N LEU A 379 -15.25 15.20 -6.78
CA LEU A 379 -15.86 14.16 -5.94
C LEU A 379 -15.69 12.76 -6.52
N ASP A 380 -15.40 12.63 -7.81
CA ASP A 380 -15.21 11.35 -8.50
C ASP A 380 -13.75 10.87 -8.46
N ASN A 381 -12.80 11.74 -8.09
CA ASN A 381 -11.45 11.33 -7.71
C ASN A 381 -11.48 10.80 -6.27
N ARG A 382 -11.75 9.53 -6.09
CA ARG A 382 -12.06 8.93 -4.81
C ARG A 382 -11.58 7.48 -4.73
N PRO A 383 -11.42 6.93 -3.53
CA PRO A 383 -11.30 5.47 -3.40
C PRO A 383 -12.63 4.79 -3.78
N LEU A 384 -12.57 3.50 -4.04
CA LEU A 384 -13.78 2.70 -4.22
C LEU A 384 -14.68 2.82 -2.99
N ARG A 385 -15.98 2.80 -3.21
CA ARG A 385 -16.94 2.52 -2.15
C ARG A 385 -16.85 1.04 -1.79
N PHE A 386 -17.27 0.70 -0.59
CA PHE A 386 -17.15 -0.69 -0.12
C PHE A 386 -17.94 -1.68 -1.00
N ASP A 387 -19.14 -1.31 -1.45
CA ASP A 387 -19.94 -2.10 -2.37
C ASP A 387 -19.31 -2.26 -3.77
N GLU A 388 -18.58 -1.25 -4.23
CA GLU A 388 -17.81 -1.32 -5.48
C GLU A 388 -16.60 -2.22 -5.33
N PHE A 389 -15.92 -2.14 -4.18
CA PHE A 389 -14.82 -3.02 -3.84
C PHE A 389 -15.27 -4.48 -3.79
N GLU A 390 -16.36 -4.79 -3.08
CA GLU A 390 -16.91 -6.14 -3.00
C GLU A 390 -17.21 -6.74 -4.38
N ARG A 391 -17.77 -5.95 -5.29
CA ARG A 391 -18.04 -6.40 -6.67
C ARG A 391 -16.78 -6.69 -7.49
N LYS A 392 -15.65 -6.08 -7.12
CA LYS A 392 -14.35 -6.28 -7.78
C LYS A 392 -13.52 -7.39 -7.13
N MET A 393 -13.89 -7.88 -5.96
CA MET A 393 -13.17 -8.98 -5.30
C MET A 393 -13.10 -10.22 -6.21
N ARG A 394 -11.96 -10.88 -6.16
CA ARG A 394 -11.72 -12.19 -6.76
C ARG A 394 -11.94 -13.28 -5.70
N ARG A 395 -11.65 -14.53 -6.02
CA ARG A 395 -11.57 -15.59 -5.00
C ARG A 395 -10.66 -15.12 -3.87
N SER A 396 -11.16 -15.11 -2.65
CA SER A 396 -10.50 -14.40 -1.55
C SER A 396 -10.40 -15.24 -0.30
N VAL A 397 -9.27 -15.10 0.38
CA VAL A 397 -9.03 -15.69 1.69
C VAL A 397 -8.86 -14.56 2.71
N PHE A 398 -9.74 -14.52 3.70
CA PHE A 398 -9.61 -13.66 4.86
C PHE A 398 -8.70 -14.31 5.88
N VAL A 399 -7.60 -13.65 6.22
CA VAL A 399 -6.58 -14.19 7.12
C VAL A 399 -6.58 -13.37 8.40
N SER A 400 -6.86 -13.99 9.54
CA SER A 400 -6.91 -13.29 10.82
C SER A 400 -6.74 -14.25 12.00
N ALA A 401 -6.18 -13.74 13.10
CA ALA A 401 -6.23 -14.44 14.41
C ALA A 401 -7.61 -14.27 15.09
N THR A 402 -8.33 -13.20 14.75
CA THR A 402 -9.63 -12.83 15.35
C THR A 402 -10.60 -12.38 14.27
N PRO A 403 -11.10 -13.28 13.40
CA PRO A 403 -12.04 -12.94 12.34
C PRO A 403 -13.28 -12.20 12.88
N ALA A 404 -13.78 -11.24 12.10
CA ALA A 404 -14.96 -10.47 12.46
C ALA A 404 -16.24 -11.08 11.84
N ALA A 405 -17.39 -10.50 12.16
CA ALA A 405 -18.67 -10.96 11.65
C ALA A 405 -18.74 -10.94 10.11
N TYR A 406 -18.09 -9.96 9.48
CA TYR A 406 -18.06 -9.82 8.03
C TYR A 406 -17.40 -11.04 7.36
N GLU A 407 -16.21 -11.45 7.81
CA GLU A 407 -15.49 -12.59 7.25
C GLU A 407 -16.26 -13.89 7.45
N LEU A 408 -16.81 -14.09 8.64
CA LEU A 408 -17.60 -15.28 8.97
C LEU A 408 -18.89 -15.36 8.14
N GLU A 409 -19.57 -14.22 7.93
CA GLU A 409 -20.76 -14.15 7.08
C GLU A 409 -20.42 -14.47 5.61
N LYS A 410 -19.33 -13.90 5.09
CA LYS A 410 -18.89 -14.13 3.71
C LYS A 410 -18.46 -15.57 3.44
N SER A 411 -17.81 -16.22 4.41
CA SER A 411 -17.41 -17.64 4.33
C SER A 411 -18.52 -18.61 4.80
N SER A 412 -19.76 -18.13 4.95
CA SER A 412 -20.91 -18.94 5.39
C SER A 412 -20.71 -19.65 6.75
N GLY A 413 -19.85 -19.08 7.60
CA GLY A 413 -19.48 -19.63 8.91
C GLY A 413 -18.43 -20.75 8.85
N GLU A 414 -17.99 -21.14 7.67
CA GLU A 414 -16.91 -22.11 7.52
C GLU A 414 -15.56 -21.42 7.68
N VAL A 415 -14.73 -22.00 8.55
CA VAL A 415 -13.42 -21.46 8.92
C VAL A 415 -12.38 -22.57 8.84
N VAL A 416 -11.29 -22.30 8.15
CA VAL A 416 -10.09 -23.14 8.18
C VAL A 416 -9.26 -22.73 9.38
N GLU A 417 -9.03 -23.67 10.30
CA GLU A 417 -8.33 -23.38 11.54
C GLU A 417 -6.82 -23.71 11.44
N GLN A 418 -6.00 -22.83 11.98
CA GLN A 418 -4.54 -23.00 12.11
C GLN A 418 -4.12 -22.55 13.51
N VAL A 419 -4.39 -23.37 14.51
CA VAL A 419 -4.26 -23.05 15.94
C VAL A 419 -2.94 -23.57 16.51
N VAL A 420 -2.48 -24.72 16.04
CA VAL A 420 -1.23 -25.34 16.50
C VAL A 420 -0.03 -24.62 15.89
N ARG A 421 0.81 -24.01 16.72
CA ARG A 421 2.06 -23.39 16.27
C ARG A 421 3.11 -24.46 15.97
N PRO A 422 3.73 -24.45 14.78
CA PRO A 422 4.80 -25.40 14.43
C PRO A 422 6.01 -25.32 15.37
N THR A 423 6.24 -24.15 15.98
CA THR A 423 7.33 -23.91 16.91
C THR A 423 7.11 -24.53 18.30
N GLY A 424 5.89 -24.97 18.62
CA GLY A 424 5.51 -25.44 19.93
C GLY A 424 5.42 -24.35 21.01
N LEU A 425 5.52 -23.07 20.64
CA LEU A 425 5.41 -21.95 21.57
C LEU A 425 3.98 -21.86 22.10
N VAL A 426 3.85 -21.78 23.41
CA VAL A 426 2.56 -21.61 24.10
C VAL A 426 2.13 -20.14 24.11
N ASP A 427 0.86 -19.90 24.42
CA ASP A 427 0.34 -18.55 24.63
C ASP A 427 1.05 -17.85 25.80
N PRO A 428 1.22 -16.52 25.72
CA PRO A 428 1.79 -15.77 26.83
C PRO A 428 0.91 -15.87 28.08
N ARG A 429 1.56 -15.89 29.25
CA ARG A 429 0.83 -15.85 30.52
C ARG A 429 0.21 -14.46 30.69
N VAL A 430 -1.11 -14.42 30.85
CA VAL A 430 -1.86 -13.20 31.11
C VAL A 430 -2.17 -13.10 32.60
N GLU A 431 -1.80 -11.97 33.21
CA GLU A 431 -2.16 -11.63 34.60
C GLU A 431 -3.05 -10.38 34.60
N VAL A 432 -4.21 -10.48 35.26
CA VAL A 432 -5.14 -9.36 35.44
C VAL A 432 -4.93 -8.80 36.84
N ARG A 433 -4.65 -7.50 36.94
CA ARG A 433 -4.37 -6.79 38.19
C ARG A 433 -5.28 -5.54 38.33
N PRO A 434 -5.53 -5.07 39.61
CA PRO A 434 -6.37 -3.91 39.83
C PRO A 434 -5.82 -2.62 39.18
N ALA A 435 -6.68 -1.84 38.50
CA ALA A 435 -6.29 -0.61 37.83
C ALA A 435 -5.96 0.55 38.78
N VAL A 436 -6.40 0.49 40.05
CA VAL A 436 -6.23 1.61 41.01
C VAL A 436 -4.76 1.91 41.28
N THR A 437 -3.89 0.90 41.27
CA THR A 437 -2.45 1.00 41.55
C THR A 437 -1.61 0.67 40.31
N GLN A 438 -2.19 0.71 39.14
CA GLN A 438 -1.57 0.20 37.92
C GLN A 438 -0.21 0.84 37.57
N VAL A 439 0.00 2.13 37.90
CA VAL A 439 1.25 2.83 37.56
C VAL A 439 2.40 2.40 38.50
N ASP A 440 2.13 2.29 39.80
CA ASP A 440 3.13 1.83 40.80
C ASP A 440 3.49 0.36 40.57
N ASP A 441 2.50 -0.46 40.25
CA ASP A 441 2.67 -1.87 39.94
C ASP A 441 3.49 -2.04 38.65
N LEU A 442 3.16 -1.27 37.62
CA LEU A 442 3.92 -1.22 36.38
C LEU A 442 5.39 -0.84 36.61
N LEU A 443 5.68 0.20 37.41
CA LEU A 443 7.05 0.62 37.72
C LEU A 443 7.84 -0.52 38.43
N SER A 444 7.18 -1.27 39.29
CA SER A 444 7.77 -2.41 39.96
C SER A 444 8.14 -3.51 38.96
N GLU A 445 7.22 -3.86 38.06
CA GLU A 445 7.45 -4.87 37.03
C GLU A 445 8.51 -4.45 36.01
N ILE A 446 8.51 -3.17 35.59
CA ILE A 446 9.56 -2.60 34.73
C ILE A 446 10.92 -2.80 35.39
N THR A 447 11.04 -2.48 36.70
CA THR A 447 12.29 -2.59 37.42
C THR A 447 12.81 -4.03 37.47
N LEU A 448 11.91 -5.00 37.64
CA LEU A 448 12.25 -6.42 37.62
C LEU A 448 12.68 -6.92 36.24
N THR A 449 12.00 -6.46 35.19
CA THR A 449 12.24 -6.83 33.80
C THR A 449 13.56 -6.26 33.31
N VAL A 450 13.79 -4.97 33.52
CA VAL A 450 15.02 -4.28 33.11
C VAL A 450 16.28 -4.85 33.78
N LYS A 451 16.18 -5.35 35.04
CA LYS A 451 17.28 -6.05 35.70
C LYS A 451 17.71 -7.34 34.98
N LYS A 452 16.83 -7.91 34.16
CA LYS A 452 17.13 -9.10 33.35
C LYS A 452 17.65 -8.72 31.95
N GLU A 453 17.87 -7.42 31.69
CA GLU A 453 18.24 -6.86 30.37
C GLU A 453 17.17 -7.06 29.28
N GLU A 454 15.92 -7.25 29.69
CA GLU A 454 14.76 -7.42 28.83
C GLU A 454 14.02 -6.09 28.63
N ARG A 455 13.15 -6.00 27.62
CA ARG A 455 12.42 -4.78 27.24
C ARG A 455 10.95 -4.88 27.60
N VAL A 456 10.31 -3.70 27.73
CA VAL A 456 8.90 -3.57 28.12
C VAL A 456 8.14 -2.74 27.10
N LEU A 457 6.95 -3.22 26.71
CA LEU A 457 5.96 -2.44 25.98
C LEU A 457 4.81 -2.04 26.90
N VAL A 458 4.37 -0.80 26.82
CA VAL A 458 3.23 -0.30 27.61
C VAL A 458 2.21 0.34 26.66
N THR A 459 0.95 -0.07 26.74
CA THR A 459 -0.13 0.53 25.97
C THR A 459 -1.04 1.39 26.84
N THR A 460 -1.30 2.61 26.39
CA THR A 460 -2.21 3.57 27.02
C THR A 460 -3.41 3.88 26.11
N LEU A 461 -4.45 4.54 26.65
CA LEU A 461 -5.64 4.89 25.88
C LEU A 461 -5.53 6.21 25.13
N THR A 462 -4.75 7.17 25.65
CA THR A 462 -4.68 8.52 25.11
C THR A 462 -3.24 9.02 24.98
N LYS A 463 -3.01 9.97 24.07
CA LYS A 463 -1.72 10.61 23.87
C LYS A 463 -1.22 11.28 25.17
N ARG A 464 -2.10 12.01 25.84
CA ARG A 464 -1.77 12.67 27.11
C ARG A 464 -1.33 11.68 28.17
N MET A 465 -2.05 10.56 28.32
CA MET A 465 -1.65 9.51 29.27
C MET A 465 -0.29 8.89 28.94
N ALA A 466 0.02 8.72 27.63
CA ALA A 466 1.32 8.22 27.22
C ALA A 466 2.44 9.21 27.57
N GLU A 467 2.22 10.50 27.34
CA GLU A 467 3.15 11.58 27.68
C GLU A 467 3.37 11.64 29.21
N ASP A 468 2.27 11.79 29.98
CA ASP A 468 2.32 11.85 31.45
C ASP A 468 3.02 10.62 32.07
N LEU A 469 2.76 9.42 31.53
CA LEU A 469 3.39 8.19 31.98
C LEU A 469 4.90 8.14 31.62
N THR A 470 5.27 8.62 30.45
CA THR A 470 6.66 8.67 30.00
C THR A 470 7.47 9.60 30.90
N ASP A 471 6.92 10.78 31.21
CA ASP A 471 7.55 11.74 32.12
C ASP A 471 7.70 11.13 33.52
N PHE A 472 6.65 10.54 34.08
CA PHE A 472 6.68 9.85 35.37
C PHE A 472 7.77 8.76 35.43
N LEU A 473 7.82 7.87 34.43
CA LEU A 473 8.82 6.80 34.38
C LEU A 473 10.25 7.36 34.24
N SER A 474 10.44 8.42 33.46
CA SER A 474 11.73 9.10 33.29
C SER A 474 12.20 9.73 34.61
N GLU A 475 11.31 10.39 35.36
CA GLU A 475 11.60 10.95 36.68
C GLU A 475 12.02 9.88 37.71
N HIS A 476 11.55 8.64 37.54
CA HIS A 476 11.93 7.48 38.35
C HIS A 476 13.16 6.73 37.80
N GLY A 477 13.90 7.32 36.85
CA GLY A 477 15.15 6.79 36.34
C GLY A 477 15.01 5.66 35.31
N VAL A 478 13.82 5.44 34.76
CA VAL A 478 13.59 4.46 33.69
C VAL A 478 13.98 5.07 32.35
N ARG A 479 14.75 4.35 31.55
CA ARG A 479 15.04 4.74 30.15
C ARG A 479 13.82 4.43 29.28
N VAL A 480 12.98 5.41 29.04
CA VAL A 480 11.68 5.29 28.37
C VAL A 480 11.58 6.21 27.17
N ARG A 481 10.87 5.75 26.13
CA ARG A 481 10.39 6.56 25.01
C ARG A 481 8.90 6.34 24.78
N TYR A 482 8.23 7.30 24.17
CA TYR A 482 6.84 7.10 23.74
C TYR A 482 6.72 7.14 22.21
N LEU A 483 5.70 6.47 21.68
CA LEU A 483 5.38 6.38 20.28
C LEU A 483 3.94 6.85 20.05
N HIS A 484 3.74 7.85 19.20
CA HIS A 484 2.42 8.39 18.85
C HIS A 484 2.21 8.52 17.33
N SER A 485 0.99 8.86 16.94
CA SER A 485 0.57 8.94 15.52
C SER A 485 1.30 9.98 14.67
N ASP A 486 1.85 11.00 15.32
CA ASP A 486 2.48 12.15 14.63
C ASP A 486 3.98 11.90 14.33
N ILE A 487 4.52 10.78 14.83
CA ILE A 487 5.90 10.35 14.54
C ILE A 487 5.95 9.78 13.12
N ASP A 488 6.90 10.24 12.32
CA ASP A 488 7.04 9.79 10.95
C ASP A 488 7.49 8.31 10.86
N THR A 489 7.35 7.73 9.68
CA THR A 489 7.63 6.30 9.48
C THR A 489 9.09 5.95 9.70
N VAL A 490 10.03 6.84 9.38
CA VAL A 490 11.48 6.61 9.52
C VAL A 490 11.86 6.65 11.00
N GLU A 491 11.42 7.69 11.71
CA GLU A 491 11.66 7.82 13.15
C GLU A 491 11.05 6.65 13.93
N ARG A 492 9.87 6.17 13.52
CA ARG A 492 9.25 4.97 14.12
C ARG A 492 10.12 3.73 13.99
N VAL A 493 10.70 3.48 12.83
CA VAL A 493 11.62 2.36 12.61
C VAL A 493 12.88 2.51 13.47
N GLU A 494 13.40 3.73 13.60
CA GLU A 494 14.55 4.01 14.46
C GLU A 494 14.26 3.78 15.94
N ILE A 495 13.08 4.20 16.43
CA ILE A 495 12.66 3.97 17.82
C ILE A 495 12.59 2.47 18.11
N ILE A 496 12.00 1.68 17.21
CA ILE A 496 11.91 0.22 17.38
C ILE A 496 13.31 -0.41 17.36
N ARG A 497 14.17 -0.01 16.44
CA ARG A 497 15.56 -0.47 16.38
C ARG A 497 16.34 -0.12 17.64
N ASP A 498 16.16 1.08 18.17
CA ASP A 498 16.81 1.55 19.38
C ASP A 498 16.35 0.79 20.64
N LEU A 499 15.04 0.43 20.73
CA LEU A 499 14.52 -0.46 21.75
C LEU A 499 15.20 -1.83 21.68
N ARG A 500 15.25 -2.44 20.51
CA ARG A 500 15.91 -3.73 20.27
C ARG A 500 17.39 -3.68 20.61
N ALA A 501 18.07 -2.60 20.25
CA ALA A 501 19.49 -2.39 20.57
C ALA A 501 19.77 -2.06 22.06
N GLY A 502 18.72 -1.91 22.89
CA GLY A 502 18.86 -1.60 24.32
C GLY A 502 19.29 -0.18 24.64
N ARG A 503 19.10 0.76 23.72
CA ARG A 503 19.36 2.19 23.99
C ARG A 503 18.40 2.76 25.03
N PHE A 504 17.20 2.20 25.10
CA PHE A 504 16.22 2.42 26.16
C PHE A 504 15.47 1.12 26.46
N ASP A 505 14.72 1.05 27.57
CA ASP A 505 14.16 -0.20 28.09
C ASP A 505 12.67 -0.31 27.91
N VAL A 506 11.97 0.82 27.91
CA VAL A 506 10.49 0.87 27.92
C VAL A 506 9.99 1.70 26.75
N LEU A 507 9.07 1.13 25.97
CA LEU A 507 8.34 1.87 24.93
C LEU A 507 6.88 2.02 25.34
N VAL A 508 6.42 3.24 25.49
CA VAL A 508 5.03 3.58 25.77
C VAL A 508 4.34 3.95 24.46
N GLY A 509 3.18 3.39 24.19
CA GLY A 509 2.43 3.69 22.96
C GLY A 509 0.93 3.68 23.13
N ILE A 510 0.24 4.36 22.20
CA ILE A 510 -1.20 4.28 22.07
C ILE A 510 -1.46 3.26 21.02
N ASN A 511 -2.05 2.30 20.86
CA ASN A 511 -2.45 1.48 19.70
C ASN A 511 -1.42 1.14 18.62
N LEU A 512 -0.27 1.76 18.60
CA LEU A 512 0.71 1.64 17.50
C LEU A 512 1.47 0.29 17.49
N LEU A 513 1.22 -0.52 18.49
CA LEU A 513 1.88 -1.81 18.71
C LEU A 513 0.97 -3.01 18.37
N ARG A 514 -0.16 -2.77 17.69
CA ARG A 514 -1.23 -3.77 17.52
C ARG A 514 -0.92 -4.87 16.51
N GLU A 515 -0.21 -4.57 15.44
CA GLU A 515 -0.17 -5.47 14.29
C GLU A 515 1.24 -5.53 13.70
N GLY A 516 1.73 -6.76 13.53
CA GLY A 516 2.94 -7.02 12.77
C GLY A 516 4.26 -6.67 13.46
N LEU A 517 4.28 -6.42 14.79
CA LEU A 517 5.54 -6.26 15.52
C LEU A 517 5.95 -7.59 16.13
N ASP A 518 7.12 -8.06 15.72
CA ASP A 518 7.85 -9.15 16.35
C ASP A 518 9.13 -8.56 16.95
N ILE A 519 9.13 -8.41 18.30
CA ILE A 519 10.26 -7.85 19.05
C ILE A 519 10.70 -8.86 20.10
N PRO A 520 11.60 -9.78 19.73
CA PRO A 520 12.04 -10.87 20.61
C PRO A 520 12.63 -10.40 21.96
N GLU A 521 13.13 -9.19 22.01
CA GLU A 521 13.76 -8.60 23.20
C GLU A 521 12.74 -8.12 24.25
N VAL A 522 11.46 -8.00 23.87
CA VAL A 522 10.38 -7.60 24.77
C VAL A 522 9.92 -8.80 25.59
N SER A 523 9.96 -8.71 26.91
CA SER A 523 9.56 -9.77 27.84
C SER A 523 8.33 -9.43 28.66
N LEU A 524 7.86 -8.21 28.60
CA LEU A 524 6.67 -7.76 29.30
C LEU A 524 5.85 -6.83 28.40
N VAL A 525 4.56 -7.13 28.29
CA VAL A 525 3.58 -6.22 27.68
C VAL A 525 2.58 -5.81 28.77
N ALA A 526 2.48 -4.51 29.05
CA ALA A 526 1.53 -3.97 30.01
C ALA A 526 0.43 -3.19 29.29
N ILE A 527 -0.82 -3.54 29.62
CA ILE A 527 -2.01 -2.90 29.06
C ILE A 527 -2.71 -2.15 30.18
N LEU A 528 -2.62 -0.82 30.17
CA LEU A 528 -3.26 0.01 31.19
C LEU A 528 -4.73 0.28 30.85
N ASP A 529 -5.56 0.46 31.87
CA ASP A 529 -7.00 0.72 31.71
C ASP A 529 -7.68 -0.33 30.82
N ALA A 530 -7.38 -1.60 31.02
CA ALA A 530 -7.92 -2.69 30.20
C ALA A 530 -9.44 -2.88 30.40
N ASP A 531 -9.99 -2.40 31.52
CA ASP A 531 -11.41 -2.41 31.89
C ASP A 531 -12.25 -1.37 31.17
N LYS A 532 -11.63 -0.38 30.54
CA LYS A 532 -12.36 0.71 29.86
C LYS A 532 -12.84 0.27 28.49
N GLU A 533 -14.11 -0.11 28.41
CA GLU A 533 -14.74 -0.51 27.16
C GLU A 533 -14.54 0.51 26.04
N GLY A 534 -14.24 0.03 24.83
CA GLY A 534 -14.06 0.85 23.66
C GLY A 534 -13.30 0.12 22.55
N PHE A 535 -13.21 0.76 21.39
CA PHE A 535 -12.51 0.21 20.22
C PHE A 535 -11.06 -0.20 20.52
N LEU A 536 -10.38 0.51 21.42
CA LEU A 536 -8.98 0.26 21.79
C LEU A 536 -8.79 -0.82 22.86
N ARG A 537 -9.86 -1.29 23.49
CA ARG A 537 -9.89 -2.28 24.57
C ARG A 537 -10.87 -3.41 24.32
N SER A 538 -11.26 -3.61 23.06
CA SER A 538 -12.00 -4.80 22.65
C SER A 538 -11.08 -6.03 22.63
N GLU A 539 -11.63 -7.21 22.76
CA GLU A 539 -10.93 -8.49 22.61
C GLU A 539 -10.03 -8.51 21.37
N ARG A 540 -10.58 -8.13 20.20
CA ARG A 540 -9.85 -8.06 18.92
C ARG A 540 -8.68 -7.08 18.93
N SER A 541 -8.71 -6.10 19.81
CA SER A 541 -7.64 -5.12 19.98
C SER A 541 -6.56 -5.55 20.93
N LEU A 542 -6.91 -6.32 21.97
CA LEU A 542 -6.00 -6.74 23.03
C LEU A 542 -5.22 -8.00 22.65
N ILE A 543 -5.85 -8.95 21.96
CA ILE A 543 -5.20 -10.19 21.54
C ILE A 543 -3.93 -9.94 20.73
N PRO A 544 -3.94 -9.15 19.61
CA PRO A 544 -2.71 -8.93 18.85
C PRO A 544 -1.58 -8.29 19.64
N VAL A 545 -1.91 -7.37 20.56
CA VAL A 545 -0.93 -6.71 21.44
C VAL A 545 -0.30 -7.71 22.41
N SER A 546 -1.09 -8.65 22.96
CA SER A 546 -0.61 -9.67 23.88
C SER A 546 0.39 -10.63 23.25
N TYR A 547 0.35 -10.77 21.92
CA TYR A 547 1.20 -11.69 21.16
C TYR A 547 2.39 -11.03 20.47
N THR A 548 2.73 -9.79 20.81
CA THR A 548 3.90 -9.10 20.25
C THR A 548 5.20 -9.90 20.42
N HIS A 549 5.24 -10.76 21.43
CA HIS A 549 6.22 -11.83 21.54
C HIS A 549 5.62 -13.05 22.28
N LEU A 550 5.77 -14.23 21.69
CA LEU A 550 5.08 -15.47 22.11
C LEU A 550 5.58 -16.11 23.41
N THR A 551 6.65 -15.61 24.02
CA THR A 551 7.28 -16.28 25.19
C THR A 551 7.03 -15.59 26.52
N LEU A 552 6.10 -14.61 26.65
CA LEU A 552 6.17 -13.63 27.73
C LEU A 552 4.93 -13.51 28.59
N PRO A 553 5.09 -13.16 29.88
CA PRO A 553 4.00 -12.78 30.76
C PRO A 553 3.45 -11.41 30.30
N THR A 554 2.17 -11.37 29.96
CA THR A 554 1.43 -10.12 29.70
C THR A 554 0.68 -9.73 30.96
N ILE A 555 0.90 -8.50 31.44
CA ILE A 555 0.19 -7.95 32.59
C ILE A 555 -0.88 -6.99 32.09
N CYS A 556 -2.14 -7.29 32.38
CA CYS A 556 -3.29 -6.43 32.15
C CYS A 556 -3.78 -5.85 33.46
N SER A 557 -3.93 -4.52 33.55
CA SER A 557 -4.57 -3.86 34.68
C SER A 557 -6.04 -3.61 34.36
N VAL A 558 -6.93 -4.18 35.15
CA VAL A 558 -8.39 -4.03 35.07
C VAL A 558 -8.90 -3.18 36.19
#